data_249783a0eca601e5b6e059c10ed8a078
#
_entry.id   249783a0eca601e5b6e059c10ed8a078
#
_cell.length_a   1.000
_cell.length_b   1.000
_cell.length_c   1.000
_cell.angle_alpha   90.00
_cell.angle_beta   90.00
_cell.angle_gamma   90.00
#
_symmetry.space_group_name_H-M   'P 1'
#
loop_
_entity.id
_entity.type
_entity.pdbx_description
1 polymer ?
#
loop_
_entity_poly.entity_id
_entity_poly.type
_entity_poly.pdbx_seq_one_letter_code
_entity_poly.pdbx_strand_id
1 'polypeptide(L)'
;MSTPAKPHDITVPFALGKSATASRILAADDQPHILDAIEILLKPQGYRIDAVRSPELAREALATEQYDAVLIDLNYTRDTTSGREGLDLLTEIVSQDSTLPVIVMTAWGNVELAVEAMRRGARDFIQKPWENERLLTMLRTHVELRRALQQAERLAAENRLLNVQGLPEFIATSPAMAPVLEAITRIAPSDANVLITGEHGTGKEVVAHTIHALSLRKQKALIAVNTGGLAEGVFESELFGHVKGAFTDARTDRIGRFELADGGTIFMDEIGNVPLRQQAKLLRVIESGEMERVGASRGRKIDVRVISATNMDLPSACESGQFREDLLFRLNTVEIPLPPLRDRREDIPVLSTHFLTQYASRYRRLIKGIDPGALQSMLHYSWPGNVRELEHTMERAVLMCRTEQLQTADLGLASQRAPAQNLEELSLEAVESILIRKALQRFQGNVSQAAEALGLSRGALYRRMEKYGL
;
A
#
# COMPACT_ATOMS: atom_id res chain seq x y z
N MET A 1 -62.67 11.50 -32.47
CA MET A 1 -62.33 10.06 -32.62
C MET A 1 -60.82 10.00 -32.88
N SER A 2 -60.05 9.84 -31.83
CA SER A 2 -58.57 9.74 -31.91
C SER A 2 -58.21 8.43 -31.22
N THR A 3 -57.61 7.54 -31.98
CA THR A 3 -57.12 6.20 -31.58
C THR A 3 -55.87 6.36 -30.68
N PRO A 4 -55.73 5.58 -29.57
CA PRO A 4 -54.54 5.62 -28.75
C PRO A 4 -53.42 4.78 -29.37
N ALA A 5 -52.18 5.33 -29.34
CA ALA A 5 -50.94 4.67 -29.76
C ALA A 5 -50.54 3.54 -28.79
N LYS A 6 -50.12 2.42 -29.35
CA LYS A 6 -49.56 1.26 -28.64
C LYS A 6 -48.19 1.61 -28.01
N PRO A 7 -47.85 1.06 -26.82
CA PRO A 7 -46.53 1.22 -26.23
C PRO A 7 -45.48 0.41 -27.00
N HIS A 8 -44.38 1.07 -27.35
CA HIS A 8 -43.20 0.43 -27.92
C HIS A 8 -42.46 -0.37 -26.85
N ASP A 9 -42.41 -1.67 -27.03
CA ASP A 9 -41.50 -2.60 -26.34
C ASP A 9 -40.06 -2.23 -26.71
N ILE A 10 -39.32 -1.61 -25.78
CA ILE A 10 -37.88 -1.40 -25.89
C ILE A 10 -37.21 -2.59 -25.22
N THR A 11 -37.01 -3.66 -25.97
CA THR A 11 -36.11 -4.74 -25.62
C THR A 11 -34.67 -4.23 -25.83
N VAL A 12 -34.01 -3.82 -24.75
CA VAL A 12 -32.56 -3.52 -24.77
C VAL A 12 -31.83 -4.85 -24.83
N PRO A 13 -31.02 -5.14 -25.85
CA PRO A 13 -30.18 -6.32 -25.86
C PRO A 13 -29.05 -6.11 -24.85
N PHE A 14 -29.02 -6.95 -23.83
CA PHE A 14 -27.90 -7.06 -22.89
C PHE A 14 -26.71 -7.58 -23.66
N ALA A 15 -25.85 -6.68 -24.17
CA ALA A 15 -24.61 -7.01 -24.80
C ALA A 15 -23.64 -7.53 -23.74
N LEU A 16 -23.58 -8.84 -23.58
CA LEU A 16 -22.49 -9.54 -22.92
C LEU A 16 -21.19 -9.20 -23.63
N GLY A 17 -20.29 -8.51 -22.93
CA GLY A 17 -18.96 -8.15 -23.40
C GLY A 17 -18.21 -9.40 -23.90
N LYS A 18 -17.98 -9.49 -25.21
CA LYS A 18 -17.15 -10.50 -25.85
C LYS A 18 -15.67 -10.17 -25.54
N SER A 19 -15.08 -10.93 -24.63
CA SER A 19 -13.71 -11.44 -24.65
C SER A 19 -13.46 -12.34 -23.43
N ALA A 20 -14.26 -13.39 -23.27
CA ALA A 20 -13.89 -14.49 -22.40
C ALA A 20 -13.33 -15.61 -23.31
N THR A 21 -12.07 -15.94 -23.18
CA THR A 21 -11.49 -17.19 -23.72
C THR A 21 -12.39 -18.34 -23.27
N ALA A 22 -12.84 -19.17 -24.22
CA ALA A 22 -13.71 -20.33 -23.95
C ALA A 22 -13.07 -21.20 -22.85
N SER A 23 -13.84 -21.55 -21.81
CA SER A 23 -13.34 -22.42 -20.73
C SER A 23 -12.96 -23.78 -21.29
N ARG A 24 -11.81 -24.31 -20.87
CA ARG A 24 -11.27 -25.57 -21.35
C ARG A 24 -11.45 -26.67 -20.30
N ILE A 25 -12.11 -27.74 -20.68
CA ILE A 25 -12.45 -28.89 -19.83
C ILE A 25 -11.72 -30.11 -20.32
N LEU A 26 -11.05 -30.82 -19.43
CA LEU A 26 -10.50 -32.15 -19.70
C LEU A 26 -11.54 -33.19 -19.30
N ALA A 27 -11.89 -34.09 -20.18
CA ALA A 27 -12.76 -35.23 -19.93
C ALA A 27 -11.97 -36.55 -20.14
N ALA A 28 -11.88 -37.35 -19.06
CA ALA A 28 -11.14 -38.62 -19.08
C ALA A 28 -12.09 -39.79 -18.75
N ASP A 29 -12.33 -40.65 -19.73
CA ASP A 29 -13.22 -41.79 -19.62
C ASP A 29 -12.81 -42.84 -20.68
N ASP A 30 -12.75 -44.11 -20.33
CA ASP A 30 -12.38 -45.18 -21.27
C ASP A 30 -13.49 -45.51 -22.27
N GLN A 31 -14.72 -45.06 -22.01
CA GLN A 31 -15.87 -45.30 -22.85
C GLN A 31 -16.08 -44.17 -23.87
N PRO A 32 -15.85 -44.41 -25.19
CA PRO A 32 -15.97 -43.35 -26.21
C PRO A 32 -17.32 -42.65 -26.26
N HIS A 33 -18.42 -43.43 -26.07
CA HIS A 33 -19.76 -42.85 -26.11
C HIS A 33 -20.06 -41.88 -24.94
N ILE A 34 -19.36 -42.01 -23.82
CA ILE A 34 -19.45 -41.04 -22.67
C ILE A 34 -18.74 -39.75 -23.05
N LEU A 35 -17.55 -39.85 -23.65
CA LEU A 35 -16.80 -38.69 -24.13
C LEU A 35 -17.58 -37.92 -25.20
N ASP A 36 -18.16 -38.66 -26.17
CA ASP A 36 -19.02 -38.09 -27.22
C ASP A 36 -20.24 -37.36 -26.63
N ALA A 37 -20.90 -37.95 -25.60
CA ALA A 37 -22.03 -37.35 -24.92
C ALA A 37 -21.63 -36.04 -24.18
N ILE A 38 -20.47 -36.02 -23.53
CA ILE A 38 -19.90 -34.83 -22.88
C ILE A 38 -19.60 -33.74 -23.91
N GLU A 39 -18.98 -34.09 -25.02
CA GLU A 39 -18.66 -33.14 -26.08
C GLU A 39 -19.93 -32.54 -26.71
N ILE A 40 -20.94 -33.36 -27.04
CA ILE A 40 -22.23 -32.90 -27.60
C ILE A 40 -22.94 -31.95 -26.60
N LEU A 41 -22.85 -32.22 -25.29
CA LEU A 41 -23.48 -31.39 -24.27
C LEU A 41 -22.76 -30.06 -24.04
N LEU A 42 -21.42 -30.07 -23.97
CA LEU A 42 -20.64 -28.91 -23.50
C LEU A 42 -20.18 -27.96 -24.62
N LYS A 43 -19.91 -28.48 -25.84
CA LYS A 43 -19.50 -27.61 -26.98
C LYS A 43 -20.53 -26.52 -27.35
N PRO A 44 -21.86 -26.78 -27.38
CA PRO A 44 -22.84 -25.74 -27.66
C PRO A 44 -22.93 -24.67 -26.55
N GLN A 45 -22.47 -24.99 -25.32
CA GLN A 45 -22.40 -24.07 -24.18
C GLN A 45 -21.13 -23.20 -24.17
N GLY A 46 -20.27 -23.33 -25.20
CA GLY A 46 -19.05 -22.53 -25.36
C GLY A 46 -17.82 -23.07 -24.63
N TYR A 47 -17.85 -24.32 -24.17
CA TYR A 47 -16.67 -24.99 -23.60
C TYR A 47 -15.79 -25.60 -24.70
N ARG A 48 -14.47 -25.56 -24.51
CA ARG A 48 -13.50 -26.37 -25.26
C ARG A 48 -13.28 -27.67 -24.52
N ILE A 49 -13.37 -28.82 -25.18
CA ILE A 49 -13.28 -30.11 -24.54
C ILE A 49 -12.08 -30.86 -25.17
N ASP A 50 -11.21 -31.35 -24.30
CA ASP A 50 -10.19 -32.33 -24.63
C ASP A 50 -10.60 -33.67 -24.02
N ALA A 51 -10.90 -34.64 -24.87
CA ALA A 51 -11.36 -35.97 -24.49
C ALA A 51 -10.22 -36.96 -24.54
N VAL A 52 -9.96 -37.66 -23.45
CA VAL A 52 -8.88 -38.66 -23.34
C VAL A 52 -9.44 -39.97 -22.79
N ARG A 53 -8.80 -41.11 -23.17
CA ARG A 53 -9.35 -42.45 -22.88
C ARG A 53 -8.59 -43.19 -21.77
N SER A 54 -7.59 -42.58 -21.18
CA SER A 54 -6.86 -43.25 -20.09
C SER A 54 -6.29 -42.21 -19.09
N PRO A 55 -5.98 -42.63 -17.85
CA PRO A 55 -5.29 -41.80 -16.86
C PRO A 55 -3.92 -41.30 -17.39
N GLU A 56 -3.18 -42.07 -18.14
CA GLU A 56 -1.88 -41.67 -18.69
C GLU A 56 -2.04 -40.48 -19.65
N LEU A 57 -3.00 -40.57 -20.59
CA LEU A 57 -3.30 -39.47 -21.52
C LEU A 57 -3.82 -38.23 -20.77
N ALA A 58 -4.55 -38.41 -19.66
CA ALA A 58 -4.97 -37.31 -18.85
C ALA A 58 -3.78 -36.56 -18.18
N ARG A 59 -2.78 -37.31 -17.69
CA ARG A 59 -1.52 -36.74 -17.16
C ARG A 59 -0.75 -35.96 -18.23
N GLU A 60 -0.62 -36.54 -19.44
CA GLU A 60 0.06 -35.86 -20.56
C GLU A 60 -0.65 -34.57 -20.95
N ALA A 61 -1.98 -34.58 -21.01
CA ALA A 61 -2.78 -33.38 -21.29
C ALA A 61 -2.60 -32.31 -20.22
N LEU A 62 -2.64 -32.68 -18.93
CA LEU A 62 -2.44 -31.76 -17.80
C LEU A 62 -1.01 -31.21 -17.71
N ALA A 63 -0.02 -31.94 -18.19
CA ALA A 63 1.37 -31.47 -18.25
C ALA A 63 1.61 -30.45 -19.37
N THR A 64 0.82 -30.48 -20.44
CA THR A 64 1.02 -29.64 -21.65
C THR A 64 0.08 -28.45 -21.72
N GLU A 65 -1.09 -28.54 -21.11
CA GLU A 65 -2.16 -27.57 -21.27
C GLU A 65 -2.83 -27.20 -19.93
N GLN A 66 -3.44 -26.03 -19.89
CA GLN A 66 -4.19 -25.58 -18.71
C GLN A 66 -5.70 -25.80 -18.89
N TYR A 67 -6.36 -26.28 -17.84
CA TYR A 67 -7.78 -26.57 -17.82
C TYR A 67 -8.50 -25.79 -16.73
N ASP A 68 -9.76 -25.42 -16.98
CA ASP A 68 -10.64 -24.74 -16.00
C ASP A 68 -11.38 -25.74 -15.11
N ALA A 69 -11.60 -26.99 -15.57
CA ALA A 69 -12.13 -28.10 -14.78
C ALA A 69 -11.73 -29.43 -15.42
N VAL A 70 -11.80 -30.50 -14.62
CA VAL A 70 -11.51 -31.88 -15.06
C VAL A 70 -12.68 -32.78 -14.69
N LEU A 71 -13.15 -33.57 -15.65
CA LEU A 71 -14.10 -34.67 -15.49
C LEU A 71 -13.33 -35.98 -15.58
N ILE A 72 -13.35 -36.81 -14.55
CA ILE A 72 -12.67 -38.10 -14.57
C ILE A 72 -13.61 -39.23 -14.23
N ASP A 73 -13.50 -40.36 -14.96
CA ASP A 73 -14.08 -41.62 -14.51
C ASP A 73 -13.23 -42.21 -13.37
N LEU A 74 -13.84 -42.92 -12.44
CA LEU A 74 -13.10 -43.68 -11.43
C LEU A 74 -12.67 -45.03 -11.95
N ASN A 75 -13.44 -45.67 -12.84
CA ASN A 75 -13.19 -47.04 -13.29
C ASN A 75 -12.69 -47.05 -14.73
N TYR A 76 -11.46 -47.49 -14.94
CA TYR A 76 -10.85 -47.70 -16.24
C TYR A 76 -10.72 -49.18 -16.55
N THR A 77 -10.42 -49.53 -17.80
CA THR A 77 -10.44 -50.88 -18.37
C THR A 77 -9.57 -51.88 -17.64
N ARG A 78 -8.54 -51.48 -16.92
CA ARG A 78 -7.64 -52.34 -16.16
C ARG A 78 -8.19 -52.72 -14.79
N ASP A 79 -9.07 -51.93 -14.21
CA ASP A 79 -9.70 -52.17 -12.93
C ASP A 79 -11.14 -51.63 -12.89
N THR A 80 -12.04 -52.46 -13.35
CA THR A 80 -13.47 -52.10 -13.54
C THR A 80 -14.26 -52.04 -12.21
N THR A 81 -13.64 -52.35 -11.06
CA THR A 81 -14.37 -52.47 -9.79
C THR A 81 -13.80 -51.71 -8.62
N SER A 82 -12.48 -51.50 -8.51
CA SER A 82 -11.87 -50.91 -7.32
C SER A 82 -11.75 -49.37 -7.40
N GLY A 83 -11.84 -48.77 -8.56
CA GLY A 83 -11.72 -47.33 -8.74
C GLY A 83 -10.34 -46.73 -8.41
N ARG A 84 -9.32 -47.57 -8.20
CA ARG A 84 -7.98 -47.09 -7.76
C ARG A 84 -7.34 -46.17 -8.77
N GLU A 85 -7.39 -46.48 -10.07
CA GLU A 85 -6.74 -45.72 -11.12
C GLU A 85 -7.28 -44.28 -11.18
N GLY A 86 -8.61 -44.10 -11.08
CA GLY A 86 -9.23 -42.77 -11.04
C GLY A 86 -8.95 -42.02 -9.74
N LEU A 87 -8.94 -42.72 -8.59
CA LEU A 87 -8.62 -42.12 -7.30
C LEU A 87 -7.14 -41.69 -7.20
N ASP A 88 -6.23 -42.44 -7.80
CA ASP A 88 -4.80 -42.08 -7.83
C ASP A 88 -4.58 -40.88 -8.77
N LEU A 89 -5.22 -40.84 -9.94
CA LEU A 89 -5.21 -39.68 -10.84
C LEU A 89 -5.78 -38.44 -10.12
N LEU A 90 -6.90 -38.54 -9.41
CA LEU A 90 -7.47 -37.48 -8.61
C LEU A 90 -6.47 -36.93 -7.61
N THR A 91 -5.83 -37.81 -6.83
CA THR A 91 -4.88 -37.44 -5.79
C THR A 91 -3.69 -36.68 -6.40
N GLU A 92 -3.21 -37.14 -7.55
CA GLU A 92 -2.12 -36.49 -8.28
C GLU A 92 -2.51 -35.09 -8.77
N ILE A 93 -3.67 -34.92 -9.41
CA ILE A 93 -4.17 -33.63 -9.89
C ILE A 93 -4.30 -32.65 -8.73
N VAL A 94 -4.93 -33.05 -7.62
CA VAL A 94 -5.14 -32.18 -6.44
C VAL A 94 -3.81 -31.82 -5.78
N SER A 95 -2.81 -32.70 -5.80
CA SER A 95 -1.48 -32.40 -5.27
C SER A 95 -0.72 -31.37 -6.09
N GLN A 96 -0.92 -31.36 -7.42
CA GLN A 96 -0.27 -30.41 -8.34
C GLN A 96 -0.97 -29.05 -8.34
N ASP A 97 -2.30 -29.05 -8.39
CA ASP A 97 -3.12 -27.81 -8.37
C ASP A 97 -4.39 -28.03 -7.55
N SER A 98 -4.34 -27.63 -6.29
CA SER A 98 -5.48 -27.72 -5.36
C SER A 98 -6.66 -26.82 -5.73
N THR A 99 -6.46 -25.86 -6.65
CA THR A 99 -7.51 -24.97 -7.14
C THR A 99 -8.26 -25.51 -8.35
N LEU A 100 -7.69 -26.49 -9.06
CA LEU A 100 -8.30 -27.14 -10.23
C LEU A 100 -9.49 -28.02 -9.78
N PRO A 101 -10.73 -27.68 -10.17
CA PRO A 101 -11.87 -28.50 -9.77
C PRO A 101 -11.88 -29.83 -10.55
N VAL A 102 -11.83 -30.91 -9.81
CA VAL A 102 -12.00 -32.25 -10.35
C VAL A 102 -13.39 -32.76 -9.98
N ILE A 103 -14.19 -33.08 -10.99
CA ILE A 103 -15.52 -33.67 -10.84
C ILE A 103 -15.40 -35.13 -11.24
N VAL A 104 -15.82 -36.00 -10.36
CA VAL A 104 -15.68 -37.43 -10.53
C VAL A 104 -16.97 -38.02 -11.11
N MET A 105 -16.87 -38.84 -12.15
CA MET A 105 -17.98 -39.59 -12.71
C MET A 105 -17.98 -41.02 -12.13
N THR A 106 -19.13 -41.47 -11.65
CA THR A 106 -19.28 -42.77 -11.01
C THR A 106 -20.39 -43.61 -11.66
N ALA A 107 -20.22 -44.93 -11.69
CA ALA A 107 -21.29 -45.83 -12.08
C ALA A 107 -22.38 -45.93 -11.00
N TRP A 108 -23.53 -46.48 -11.35
CA TRP A 108 -24.66 -46.61 -10.46
C TRP A 108 -24.31 -47.53 -9.26
N GLY A 109 -24.64 -47.09 -8.04
CA GLY A 109 -24.47 -47.90 -6.81
C GLY A 109 -23.16 -47.71 -6.06
N ASN A 110 -22.22 -46.90 -6.55
CA ASN A 110 -20.85 -46.81 -5.98
C ASN A 110 -20.66 -45.57 -5.08
N VAL A 111 -21.56 -45.41 -4.08
CA VAL A 111 -21.53 -44.25 -3.15
C VAL A 111 -20.25 -44.23 -2.31
N GLU A 112 -19.71 -45.36 -1.96
CA GLU A 112 -18.47 -45.47 -1.17
C GLU A 112 -17.26 -44.88 -1.90
N LEU A 113 -17.14 -45.14 -3.21
CA LEU A 113 -16.08 -44.53 -4.06
C LEU A 113 -16.28 -43.04 -4.24
N ALA A 114 -17.51 -42.53 -4.36
CA ALA A 114 -17.77 -41.13 -4.40
C ALA A 114 -17.36 -40.42 -3.10
N VAL A 115 -17.66 -41.00 -1.94
CA VAL A 115 -17.25 -40.48 -0.63
C VAL A 115 -15.71 -40.49 -0.50
N GLU A 116 -15.04 -41.54 -0.95
CA GLU A 116 -13.58 -41.58 -0.94
C GLU A 116 -12.96 -40.55 -1.87
N ALA A 117 -13.52 -40.34 -3.06
CA ALA A 117 -13.09 -39.30 -3.97
C ALA A 117 -13.22 -37.89 -3.36
N MET A 118 -14.34 -37.60 -2.67
CA MET A 118 -14.51 -36.34 -1.94
C MET A 118 -13.48 -36.14 -0.83
N ARG A 119 -13.14 -37.21 -0.09
CA ARG A 119 -12.07 -37.16 0.93
C ARG A 119 -10.70 -36.89 0.34
N ARG A 120 -10.42 -37.36 -0.87
CA ARG A 120 -9.15 -37.13 -1.61
C ARG A 120 -9.10 -35.78 -2.34
N GLY A 121 -10.15 -34.96 -2.23
CA GLY A 121 -10.16 -33.59 -2.73
C GLY A 121 -10.93 -33.36 -4.03
N ALA A 122 -11.76 -34.34 -4.48
CA ALA A 122 -12.73 -34.07 -5.54
C ALA A 122 -13.66 -32.90 -5.11
N ARG A 123 -13.97 -32.01 -6.03
CA ARG A 123 -14.87 -30.88 -5.75
C ARG A 123 -16.34 -31.27 -5.82
N ASP A 124 -16.65 -32.27 -6.63
CA ASP A 124 -17.99 -32.80 -6.73
C ASP A 124 -17.96 -34.19 -7.39
N PHE A 125 -19.12 -34.86 -7.43
CA PHE A 125 -19.28 -36.10 -8.18
C PHE A 125 -20.61 -36.13 -8.92
N ILE A 126 -20.63 -36.86 -10.04
CA ILE A 126 -21.84 -37.07 -10.82
C ILE A 126 -22.00 -38.55 -11.19
N GLN A 127 -23.21 -39.06 -11.07
CA GLN A 127 -23.53 -40.45 -11.38
C GLN A 127 -23.89 -40.63 -12.85
N LYS A 128 -23.37 -41.69 -13.50
CA LYS A 128 -23.75 -42.12 -14.83
C LYS A 128 -25.00 -43.02 -14.78
N PRO A 129 -26.02 -42.79 -15.64
CA PRO A 129 -26.23 -41.66 -16.54
C PRO A 129 -26.64 -40.40 -15.74
N TRP A 130 -26.22 -39.25 -16.20
CA TRP A 130 -26.47 -37.97 -15.52
C TRP A 130 -27.59 -37.18 -16.17
N GLU A 131 -28.14 -36.24 -15.41
CA GLU A 131 -29.02 -35.19 -15.92
C GLU A 131 -28.17 -34.03 -16.48
N ASN A 132 -28.43 -33.64 -17.73
CA ASN A 132 -27.66 -32.63 -18.43
C ASN A 132 -27.61 -31.29 -17.69
N GLU A 133 -28.73 -30.81 -17.16
CA GLU A 133 -28.82 -29.57 -16.40
C GLU A 133 -27.95 -29.60 -15.13
N ARG A 134 -27.88 -30.75 -14.45
CA ARG A 134 -27.07 -30.93 -13.27
C ARG A 134 -25.60 -30.84 -13.59
N LEU A 135 -25.10 -31.51 -14.64
CA LEU A 135 -23.70 -31.45 -15.06
C LEU A 135 -23.31 -30.03 -15.49
N LEU A 136 -24.18 -29.34 -16.25
CA LEU A 136 -23.94 -27.96 -16.69
C LEU A 136 -23.88 -26.99 -15.53
N THR A 137 -24.79 -27.09 -14.56
CA THR A 137 -24.81 -26.23 -13.37
C THR A 137 -23.56 -26.43 -12.50
N MET A 138 -23.18 -27.68 -12.28
CA MET A 138 -22.00 -28.07 -11.52
C MET A 138 -20.73 -27.50 -12.17
N LEU A 139 -20.52 -27.74 -13.46
CA LEU A 139 -19.36 -27.22 -14.19
C LEU A 139 -19.30 -25.70 -14.16
N ARG A 140 -20.41 -25.02 -14.43
CA ARG A 140 -20.48 -23.55 -14.37
C ARG A 140 -20.04 -23.03 -13.02
N THR A 141 -20.61 -23.56 -11.94
CA THR A 141 -20.32 -23.14 -10.56
C THR A 141 -18.83 -23.30 -10.23
N HIS A 142 -18.25 -24.46 -10.56
CA HIS A 142 -16.85 -24.73 -10.23
C HIS A 142 -15.86 -23.95 -11.11
N VAL A 143 -16.16 -23.76 -12.39
CA VAL A 143 -15.35 -22.93 -13.29
C VAL A 143 -15.38 -21.47 -12.88
N GLU A 144 -16.55 -20.92 -12.52
CA GLU A 144 -16.68 -19.54 -12.02
C GLU A 144 -15.93 -19.34 -10.72
N LEU A 145 -16.03 -20.29 -9.77
CA LEU A 145 -15.31 -20.24 -8.52
C LEU A 145 -13.78 -20.27 -8.74
N ARG A 146 -13.29 -21.16 -9.60
CA ARG A 146 -11.86 -21.21 -9.98
C ARG A 146 -11.37 -19.89 -10.55
N ARG A 147 -12.10 -19.31 -11.49
CA ARG A 147 -11.77 -18.02 -12.09
C ARG A 147 -11.71 -16.91 -11.07
N ALA A 148 -12.68 -16.88 -10.15
CA ALA A 148 -12.69 -15.90 -9.07
C ALA A 148 -11.46 -16.05 -8.13
N LEU A 149 -11.10 -17.30 -7.79
CA LEU A 149 -9.91 -17.59 -6.97
C LEU A 149 -8.61 -17.20 -7.69
N GLN A 150 -8.45 -17.58 -8.97
CA GLN A 150 -7.28 -17.20 -9.77
C GLN A 150 -7.15 -15.68 -9.93
N GLN A 151 -8.27 -14.99 -10.14
CA GLN A 151 -8.27 -13.52 -10.21
C GLN A 151 -7.89 -12.88 -8.88
N ALA A 152 -8.37 -13.42 -7.76
CA ALA A 152 -8.00 -12.95 -6.43
C ALA A 152 -6.51 -13.20 -6.15
N GLU A 153 -5.97 -14.36 -6.50
CA GLU A 153 -4.54 -14.68 -6.37
C GLU A 153 -3.68 -13.78 -7.26
N ARG A 154 -4.09 -13.54 -8.49
CA ARG A 154 -3.40 -12.62 -9.41
C ARG A 154 -3.38 -11.20 -8.86
N LEU A 155 -4.52 -10.67 -8.41
CA LEU A 155 -4.58 -9.35 -7.79
C LEU A 155 -3.75 -9.27 -6.50
N ALA A 156 -3.73 -10.33 -5.70
CA ALA A 156 -2.88 -10.42 -4.52
C ALA A 156 -1.38 -10.46 -4.90
N ALA A 157 -1.01 -11.15 -5.98
CA ALA A 157 0.36 -11.18 -6.49
C ALA A 157 0.77 -9.83 -7.08
N GLU A 158 -0.09 -9.17 -7.89
CA GLU A 158 0.13 -7.82 -8.40
C GLU A 158 0.28 -6.80 -7.24
N ASN A 159 -0.55 -6.87 -6.22
CA ASN A 159 -0.42 -6.05 -5.01
C ASN A 159 0.89 -6.34 -4.26
N ARG A 160 1.32 -7.60 -4.16
CA ARG A 160 2.62 -7.94 -3.56
C ARG A 160 3.78 -7.34 -4.35
N LEU A 161 3.75 -7.45 -5.69
CA LEU A 161 4.77 -6.86 -6.55
C LEU A 161 4.81 -5.33 -6.43
N LEU A 162 3.67 -4.67 -6.38
CA LEU A 162 3.57 -3.23 -6.16
C LEU A 162 4.11 -2.82 -4.78
N ASN A 163 3.86 -3.62 -3.76
CA ASN A 163 4.36 -3.39 -2.40
C ASN A 163 5.88 -3.71 -2.26
N VAL A 164 6.43 -4.63 -3.05
CA VAL A 164 7.87 -5.00 -3.00
C VAL A 164 8.71 -4.08 -3.89
N GLN A 165 8.18 -3.56 -4.99
CA GLN A 165 8.94 -2.69 -5.92
C GLN A 165 9.16 -1.27 -5.43
N GLY A 166 8.67 -0.89 -4.26
CA GLY A 166 8.71 0.49 -3.77
C GLY A 166 9.00 0.70 -2.30
N LEU A 167 9.46 -0.33 -1.55
CA LEU A 167 9.88 -0.08 -0.17
C LEU A 167 11.11 0.84 -0.19
N PRO A 168 10.99 2.10 0.28
CA PRO A 168 12.13 2.98 0.39
C PRO A 168 13.13 2.34 1.36
N GLU A 169 14.39 2.33 0.97
CA GLU A 169 15.48 1.80 1.80
C GLU A 169 15.55 2.63 3.09
N PHE A 170 15.46 1.96 4.25
CA PHE A 170 15.56 2.62 5.54
C PHE A 170 17.02 2.91 5.88
N ILE A 171 17.46 4.13 5.59
CA ILE A 171 18.82 4.60 5.84
C ILE A 171 18.86 5.36 7.17
N ALA A 172 19.59 4.81 8.15
CA ALA A 172 19.79 5.40 9.47
C ALA A 172 21.13 4.95 10.04
N THR A 173 22.11 5.83 10.00
CA THR A 173 23.48 5.60 10.49
C THR A 173 23.81 6.45 11.72
N SER A 174 23.05 7.52 11.91
CA SER A 174 23.22 8.44 13.04
C SER A 174 22.92 7.76 14.38
N PRO A 175 23.70 8.04 15.44
CA PRO A 175 23.38 7.62 16.81
C PRO A 175 21.98 8.08 17.28
N ALA A 176 21.50 9.22 16.80
CA ALA A 176 20.16 9.72 17.10
C ALA A 176 19.04 8.80 16.62
N MET A 177 19.30 7.95 15.60
CA MET A 177 18.35 6.97 15.09
C MET A 177 18.41 5.61 15.82
N ALA A 178 19.43 5.36 16.66
CA ALA A 178 19.57 4.09 17.36
C ALA A 178 18.35 3.73 18.23
N PRO A 179 17.74 4.66 19.03
CA PRO A 179 16.54 4.37 19.79
C PRO A 179 15.33 4.02 18.89
N VAL A 180 15.23 4.66 17.71
CA VAL A 180 14.18 4.40 16.71
C VAL A 180 14.32 2.98 16.16
N LEU A 181 15.53 2.57 15.78
CA LEU A 181 15.83 1.21 15.29
C LEU A 181 15.53 0.14 16.34
N GLU A 182 15.93 0.39 17.60
CA GLU A 182 15.63 -0.51 18.72
C GLU A 182 14.12 -0.66 18.94
N ALA A 183 13.39 0.47 18.95
CA ALA A 183 11.94 0.47 19.08
C ALA A 183 11.26 -0.30 17.93
N ILE A 184 11.66 -0.06 16.68
CA ILE A 184 11.15 -0.80 15.51
C ILE A 184 11.35 -2.30 15.68
N THR A 185 12.57 -2.73 16.02
CA THR A 185 12.92 -4.15 16.15
C THR A 185 12.12 -4.83 17.24
N ARG A 186 11.91 -4.16 18.38
CA ARG A 186 11.15 -4.69 19.52
C ARG A 186 9.64 -4.77 19.25
N ILE A 187 9.08 -3.78 18.55
CA ILE A 187 7.63 -3.62 18.37
C ILE A 187 7.11 -4.34 17.12
N ALA A 188 7.92 -4.46 16.07
CA ALA A 188 7.49 -5.05 14.81
C ALA A 188 6.83 -6.43 14.96
N PRO A 189 7.34 -7.38 15.78
CA PRO A 189 6.72 -8.70 15.96
C PRO A 189 5.39 -8.70 16.73
N SER A 190 4.99 -7.57 17.34
CA SER A 190 3.74 -7.44 18.09
C SER A 190 2.61 -6.89 17.23
N ASP A 191 1.36 -7.03 17.72
CA ASP A 191 0.18 -6.38 17.12
C ASP A 191 -0.16 -5.04 17.80
N ALA A 192 0.75 -4.50 18.64
CA ALA A 192 0.54 -3.21 19.30
C ALA A 192 0.39 -2.08 18.29
N ASN A 193 -0.50 -1.13 18.61
CA ASN A 193 -0.64 0.10 17.85
C ASN A 193 0.61 0.98 18.03
N VAL A 194 1.04 1.63 16.96
CA VAL A 194 2.23 2.47 16.95
C VAL A 194 1.87 3.88 16.49
N LEU A 195 2.33 4.87 17.26
CA LEU A 195 2.25 6.28 16.88
C LEU A 195 3.65 6.77 16.52
N ILE A 196 3.85 7.23 15.30
CA ILE A 196 5.10 7.79 14.81
C ILE A 196 4.97 9.31 14.80
N THR A 197 5.77 9.99 15.63
CA THR A 197 5.75 11.45 15.73
C THR A 197 7.00 12.06 15.10
N GLY A 198 6.92 13.30 14.64
CA GLY A 198 8.05 14.03 14.07
C GLY A 198 7.65 15.00 12.97
N GLU A 199 8.55 15.91 12.63
CA GLU A 199 8.32 16.95 11.63
C GLU A 199 7.95 16.40 10.26
N HIS A 200 7.40 17.25 9.38
CA HIS A 200 7.16 16.87 7.99
C HIS A 200 8.46 16.43 7.30
N GLY A 201 8.38 15.38 6.47
CA GLY A 201 9.53 14.92 5.67
C GLY A 201 10.62 14.18 6.43
N THR A 202 10.43 13.80 7.71
CA THR A 202 11.40 13.05 8.50
C THR A 202 11.52 11.57 8.12
N GLY A 203 10.57 11.02 7.32
CA GLY A 203 10.58 9.62 6.90
C GLY A 203 9.62 8.72 7.69
N LYS A 204 8.55 9.27 8.29
CA LYS A 204 7.54 8.50 9.06
C LYS A 204 6.92 7.35 8.28
N GLU A 205 6.67 7.53 6.99
CA GLU A 205 6.15 6.51 6.10
C GLU A 205 7.13 5.33 5.92
N VAL A 206 8.43 5.64 5.76
CA VAL A 206 9.49 4.61 5.66
C VAL A 206 9.55 3.76 6.92
N VAL A 207 9.44 4.39 8.10
CA VAL A 207 9.36 3.69 9.39
C VAL A 207 8.14 2.78 9.47
N ALA A 208 6.96 3.26 9.07
CA ALA A 208 5.74 2.46 9.07
C ALA A 208 5.87 1.23 8.15
N HIS A 209 6.40 1.40 6.95
CA HIS A 209 6.71 0.31 6.03
C HIS A 209 7.70 -0.69 6.61
N THR A 210 8.77 -0.21 7.29
CA THR A 210 9.77 -1.05 7.92
C THR A 210 9.17 -1.87 9.06
N ILE A 211 8.34 -1.26 9.93
CA ILE A 211 7.62 -1.97 10.99
C ILE A 211 6.74 -3.09 10.40
N HIS A 212 5.99 -2.82 9.33
CA HIS A 212 5.17 -3.82 8.68
C HIS A 212 6.02 -4.96 8.08
N ALA A 213 7.10 -4.64 7.37
CA ALA A 213 8.00 -5.61 6.74
C ALA A 213 8.66 -6.57 7.74
N LEU A 214 8.90 -6.11 8.99
CA LEU A 214 9.45 -6.90 10.08
C LEU A 214 8.37 -7.58 10.95
N SER A 215 7.08 -7.34 10.67
CA SER A 215 5.97 -7.85 11.47
C SER A 215 5.57 -9.29 11.12
N LEU A 216 4.73 -9.89 11.99
CA LEU A 216 4.08 -11.17 11.71
C LEU A 216 3.09 -11.07 10.53
N ARG A 217 2.64 -9.84 10.19
CA ARG A 217 1.70 -9.56 9.10
C ARG A 217 2.40 -9.14 7.78
N LYS A 218 3.71 -9.32 7.65
CA LYS A 218 4.51 -8.93 6.47
C LYS A 218 4.03 -9.49 5.14
N GLN A 219 3.31 -10.62 5.16
CA GLN A 219 2.73 -11.25 3.96
C GLN A 219 1.30 -10.77 3.66
N LYS A 220 0.73 -9.94 4.53
CA LYS A 220 -0.61 -9.38 4.42
C LYS A 220 -0.55 -7.96 3.84
N ALA A 221 -1.70 -7.39 3.51
CA ALA A 221 -1.75 -6.04 2.96
C ALA A 221 -1.30 -4.98 3.98
N LEU A 222 -0.53 -3.99 3.50
CA LEU A 222 -0.33 -2.71 4.16
C LEU A 222 -1.13 -1.66 3.37
N ILE A 223 -2.17 -1.13 3.98
CA ILE A 223 -3.03 -0.11 3.36
C ILE A 223 -2.66 1.26 3.92
N ALA A 224 -2.04 2.10 3.10
CA ALA A 224 -1.71 3.47 3.48
C ALA A 224 -2.86 4.44 3.17
N VAL A 225 -3.11 5.36 4.10
CA VAL A 225 -4.12 6.41 3.98
C VAL A 225 -3.55 7.71 4.53
N ASN A 226 -3.49 8.75 3.69
CA ASN A 226 -3.23 10.10 4.18
C ASN A 226 -4.57 10.74 4.59
N THR A 227 -4.73 10.98 5.90
CA THR A 227 -5.98 11.51 6.47
C THR A 227 -6.11 13.02 6.28
N GLY A 228 -5.01 13.73 6.10
CA GLY A 228 -5.01 15.18 5.84
C GLY A 228 -5.42 15.56 4.43
N GLY A 229 -5.28 14.65 3.47
CA GLY A 229 -5.66 14.87 2.07
C GLY A 229 -7.13 14.59 1.74
N LEU A 230 -7.92 14.09 2.70
CA LEU A 230 -9.32 13.70 2.47
C LEU A 230 -10.28 14.84 2.82
N ALA A 231 -11.12 15.24 1.86
CA ALA A 231 -12.22 16.16 2.17
C ALA A 231 -13.20 15.51 3.17
N GLU A 232 -13.73 16.29 4.12
CA GLU A 232 -14.57 15.80 5.22
C GLU A 232 -15.76 14.93 4.73
N GLY A 233 -16.40 15.31 3.63
CA GLY A 233 -17.53 14.55 3.05
C GLY A 233 -17.16 13.20 2.42
N VAL A 234 -15.88 12.99 2.10
CA VAL A 234 -15.38 11.76 1.45
C VAL A 234 -14.67 10.86 2.45
N PHE A 235 -14.17 11.43 3.56
CA PHE A 235 -13.38 10.77 4.58
C PHE A 235 -14.00 9.44 5.07
N GLU A 236 -15.27 9.52 5.44
CA GLU A 236 -16.01 8.39 5.99
C GLU A 236 -16.17 7.26 4.96
N SER A 237 -16.51 7.63 3.73
CA SER A 237 -16.67 6.70 2.61
C SER A 237 -15.35 6.04 2.20
N GLU A 238 -14.22 6.77 2.28
CA GLU A 238 -12.89 6.22 1.99
C GLU A 238 -12.44 5.23 3.07
N LEU A 239 -12.56 5.59 4.34
CA LEU A 239 -12.07 4.75 5.44
C LEU A 239 -12.98 3.55 5.71
N PHE A 240 -14.29 3.76 5.80
CA PHE A 240 -15.25 2.75 6.23
C PHE A 240 -16.05 2.11 5.08
N GLY A 241 -16.00 2.71 3.88
CA GLY A 241 -16.81 2.28 2.76
C GLY A 241 -18.28 2.73 2.88
N HIS A 242 -19.06 2.49 1.85
CA HIS A 242 -20.51 2.78 1.85
C HIS A 242 -21.30 1.72 1.08
N VAL A 243 -22.57 1.62 1.42
CA VAL A 243 -23.53 0.85 0.63
C VAL A 243 -24.25 1.75 -0.37
N LYS A 244 -24.72 1.19 -1.46
CA LYS A 244 -25.52 1.90 -2.46
C LYS A 244 -26.70 2.62 -1.81
N GLY A 245 -26.86 3.92 -2.12
CA GLY A 245 -27.92 4.76 -1.56
C GLY A 245 -27.60 5.38 -0.20
N ALA A 246 -26.40 5.22 0.35
CA ALA A 246 -25.98 5.82 1.61
C ALA A 246 -26.01 7.37 1.60
N PHE A 247 -25.79 7.97 0.43
CA PHE A 247 -25.87 9.41 0.17
C PHE A 247 -26.22 9.64 -1.32
N THR A 248 -26.49 10.90 -1.70
CA THR A 248 -27.05 11.26 -3.03
C THR A 248 -26.27 10.69 -4.21
N ASP A 249 -24.93 10.59 -4.11
CA ASP A 249 -24.05 10.09 -5.17
C ASP A 249 -23.56 8.65 -4.96
N ALA A 250 -24.05 7.93 -3.95
CA ALA A 250 -23.68 6.54 -3.68
C ALA A 250 -24.40 5.58 -4.66
N ARG A 251 -23.94 5.53 -5.91
CA ARG A 251 -24.54 4.71 -6.99
C ARG A 251 -24.20 3.22 -6.88
N THR A 252 -23.08 2.88 -6.26
CA THR A 252 -22.57 1.50 -6.07
C THR A 252 -22.06 1.32 -4.66
N ASP A 253 -21.91 0.07 -4.22
CA ASP A 253 -21.20 -0.25 -2.98
C ASP A 253 -19.72 0.08 -3.13
N ARG A 254 -19.10 0.57 -2.05
CA ARG A 254 -17.66 0.81 -1.98
C ARG A 254 -17.05 0.15 -0.76
N ILE A 255 -15.96 -0.58 -0.99
CA ILE A 255 -15.16 -1.19 0.08
C ILE A 255 -14.26 -0.11 0.70
N GLY A 256 -14.27 -0.01 2.05
CA GLY A 256 -13.44 0.95 2.79
C GLY A 256 -12.01 0.46 3.02
N ARG A 257 -11.10 1.40 3.37
CA ARG A 257 -9.68 1.11 3.63
C ARG A 257 -9.49 0.13 4.79
N PHE A 258 -10.29 0.23 5.84
CA PHE A 258 -10.26 -0.71 6.96
C PHE A 258 -10.62 -2.13 6.54
N GLU A 259 -11.60 -2.28 5.68
CA GLU A 259 -11.99 -3.60 5.16
C GLU A 259 -10.92 -4.19 4.23
N LEU A 260 -10.26 -3.35 3.42
CA LEU A 260 -9.11 -3.77 2.61
C LEU A 260 -7.90 -4.18 3.44
N ALA A 261 -7.77 -3.62 4.66
CA ALA A 261 -6.68 -3.93 5.58
C ALA A 261 -6.97 -5.14 6.48
N ASP A 262 -8.14 -5.78 6.36
CA ASP A 262 -8.56 -6.89 7.22
C ASP A 262 -7.55 -8.06 7.18
N GLY A 263 -7.11 -8.49 8.35
CA GLY A 263 -6.00 -9.45 8.54
C GLY A 263 -4.59 -8.88 8.33
N GLY A 264 -4.47 -7.59 7.95
CA GLY A 264 -3.22 -6.90 7.62
C GLY A 264 -2.91 -5.72 8.53
N THR A 265 -2.40 -4.65 7.92
CA THR A 265 -2.00 -3.42 8.62
C THR A 265 -2.58 -2.20 7.89
N ILE A 266 -3.09 -1.23 8.64
CA ILE A 266 -3.42 0.10 8.13
C ILE A 266 -2.39 1.11 8.63
N PHE A 267 -1.87 1.92 7.71
CA PHE A 267 -1.02 3.07 8.02
C PHE A 267 -1.81 4.35 7.78
N MET A 268 -2.02 5.13 8.84
CA MET A 268 -2.74 6.41 8.79
C MET A 268 -1.75 7.55 8.96
N ASP A 269 -1.42 8.21 7.86
CA ASP A 269 -0.58 9.42 7.90
C ASP A 269 -1.42 10.66 8.23
N GLU A 270 -0.80 11.61 8.91
CA GLU A 270 -1.42 12.86 9.36
C GLU A 270 -2.67 12.67 10.24
N ILE A 271 -2.64 11.69 11.16
CA ILE A 271 -3.78 11.31 11.99
C ILE A 271 -4.37 12.48 12.81
N GLY A 272 -3.55 13.50 13.12
CA GLY A 272 -4.01 14.71 13.80
C GLY A 272 -5.04 15.53 13.03
N ASN A 273 -5.14 15.34 11.70
CA ASN A 273 -6.07 16.05 10.83
C ASN A 273 -7.44 15.37 10.70
N VAL A 274 -7.67 14.25 11.40
CA VAL A 274 -8.97 13.55 11.38
C VAL A 274 -10.04 14.43 12.00
N PRO A 275 -11.17 14.70 11.32
CA PRO A 275 -12.26 15.51 11.88
C PRO A 275 -12.80 14.93 13.18
N LEU A 276 -13.08 15.76 14.17
CA LEU A 276 -13.50 15.36 15.53
C LEU A 276 -14.70 14.38 15.51
N ARG A 277 -15.65 14.58 14.59
CA ARG A 277 -16.81 13.68 14.43
C ARG A 277 -16.40 12.27 14.02
N GLN A 278 -15.33 12.12 13.24
CA GLN A 278 -14.85 10.83 12.71
C GLN A 278 -13.95 10.12 13.72
N GLN A 279 -13.34 10.85 14.65
CA GLN A 279 -12.49 10.27 15.69
C GLN A 279 -13.25 9.26 16.57
N ALA A 280 -14.53 9.50 16.84
CA ALA A 280 -15.37 8.58 17.61
C ALA A 280 -15.61 7.24 16.88
N LYS A 281 -15.81 7.25 15.54
CA LYS A 281 -15.94 6.03 14.73
C LYS A 281 -14.62 5.28 14.64
N LEU A 282 -13.52 6.03 14.47
CA LEU A 282 -12.19 5.46 14.44
C LEU A 282 -11.85 4.76 15.74
N LEU A 283 -12.17 5.38 16.88
CA LEU A 283 -12.01 4.79 18.21
C LEU A 283 -12.72 3.44 18.32
N ARG A 284 -14.00 3.36 17.90
CA ARG A 284 -14.77 2.12 17.94
C ARG A 284 -14.10 1.00 17.14
N VAL A 285 -13.60 1.31 15.95
CA VAL A 285 -12.91 0.32 15.10
C VAL A 285 -11.61 -0.15 15.76
N ILE A 286 -10.82 0.75 16.35
CA ILE A 286 -9.54 0.42 16.98
C ILE A 286 -9.73 -0.37 18.27
N GLU A 287 -10.80 -0.10 19.04
CA GLU A 287 -11.06 -0.79 20.32
C GLU A 287 -11.68 -2.16 20.18
N SER A 288 -12.76 -2.26 19.41
CA SER A 288 -13.59 -3.47 19.32
C SER A 288 -13.37 -4.27 18.05
N GLY A 289 -12.71 -3.69 17.04
CA GLY A 289 -12.64 -4.23 15.69
C GLY A 289 -13.98 -4.16 14.95
N GLU A 290 -14.99 -3.45 15.49
CA GLU A 290 -16.29 -3.32 14.86
C GLU A 290 -16.30 -2.15 13.89
N MET A 291 -16.59 -2.42 12.63
CA MET A 291 -16.71 -1.43 11.57
C MET A 291 -18.10 -1.48 10.93
N GLU A 292 -18.65 -0.31 10.65
CA GLU A 292 -19.90 -0.17 9.92
C GLU A 292 -19.68 0.67 8.66
N ARG A 293 -20.12 0.16 7.49
CA ARG A 293 -20.14 0.96 6.25
C ARG A 293 -21.19 2.07 6.37
N VAL A 294 -20.94 3.19 5.72
CA VAL A 294 -21.89 4.30 5.68
C VAL A 294 -23.21 3.82 5.05
N GLY A 295 -24.31 4.04 5.74
CA GLY A 295 -25.65 3.60 5.33
C GLY A 295 -25.97 2.12 5.60
N ALA A 296 -25.05 1.33 6.14
CA ALA A 296 -25.33 -0.05 6.53
C ALA A 296 -25.90 -0.11 7.95
N SER A 297 -26.77 -1.11 8.20
CA SER A 297 -27.35 -1.39 9.53
C SER A 297 -26.67 -2.54 10.28
N ARG A 298 -25.67 -3.17 9.67
CA ARG A 298 -24.93 -4.29 10.27
C ARG A 298 -23.45 -3.96 10.34
N GLY A 299 -22.89 -4.08 11.55
CA GLY A 299 -21.45 -4.02 11.77
C GLY A 299 -20.77 -5.31 11.30
N ARG A 300 -19.50 -5.17 10.90
CA ARG A 300 -18.59 -6.27 10.57
C ARG A 300 -17.41 -6.21 11.52
N LYS A 301 -16.94 -7.36 11.99
CA LYS A 301 -15.71 -7.47 12.77
C LYS A 301 -14.52 -7.60 11.85
N ILE A 302 -13.49 -6.80 12.09
CA ILE A 302 -12.22 -6.79 11.34
C ILE A 302 -11.06 -6.93 12.32
N ASP A 303 -9.95 -7.48 11.84
CA ASP A 303 -8.69 -7.62 12.57
C ASP A 303 -7.58 -6.84 11.84
N VAL A 304 -7.29 -5.64 12.31
CA VAL A 304 -6.33 -4.74 11.63
C VAL A 304 -5.33 -4.19 12.64
N ARG A 305 -4.02 -4.34 12.35
CA ARG A 305 -2.97 -3.63 13.08
C ARG A 305 -2.91 -2.18 12.64
N VAL A 306 -2.86 -1.24 13.58
CA VAL A 306 -2.85 0.20 13.30
C VAL A 306 -1.46 0.78 13.52
N ILE A 307 -0.93 1.49 12.50
CA ILE A 307 0.24 2.35 12.59
C ILE A 307 -0.21 3.75 12.19
N SER A 308 0.03 4.73 13.04
CA SER A 308 -0.37 6.12 12.81
C SER A 308 0.85 7.03 12.77
N ALA A 309 0.79 8.10 11.98
CA ALA A 309 1.83 9.12 11.95
C ALA A 309 1.25 10.52 12.06
N THR A 310 1.99 11.43 12.71
CA THR A 310 1.62 12.83 12.82
C THR A 310 2.84 13.73 12.97
N ASN A 311 2.70 14.97 12.56
CA ASN A 311 3.62 16.06 12.89
C ASN A 311 3.02 17.03 13.94
N MET A 312 1.75 16.81 14.31
CA MET A 312 1.02 17.64 15.28
C MET A 312 1.36 17.20 16.70
N ASP A 313 1.43 18.15 17.61
CA ASP A 313 1.46 17.90 19.05
C ASP A 313 0.04 17.49 19.51
N LEU A 314 -0.19 16.16 19.57
CA LEU A 314 -1.51 15.62 19.94
C LEU A 314 -1.91 15.92 21.38
N PRO A 315 -1.02 15.89 22.39
CA PRO A 315 -1.34 16.37 23.74
C PRO A 315 -1.94 17.78 23.75
N SER A 316 -1.28 18.75 23.11
CA SER A 316 -1.82 20.11 23.00
C SER A 316 -3.12 20.17 22.18
N ALA A 317 -3.29 19.32 21.18
CA ALA A 317 -4.54 19.20 20.42
C ALA A 317 -5.69 18.62 21.29
N CYS A 318 -5.39 17.72 22.22
CA CYS A 318 -6.36 17.23 23.22
C CYS A 318 -6.80 18.36 24.18
N GLU A 319 -5.84 19.11 24.72
CA GLU A 319 -6.15 20.26 25.60
C GLU A 319 -7.03 21.31 24.92
N SER A 320 -6.81 21.57 23.63
CA SER A 320 -7.62 22.49 22.83
C SER A 320 -8.94 21.90 22.31
N GLY A 321 -9.24 20.64 22.60
CA GLY A 321 -10.46 19.94 22.16
C GLY A 321 -10.51 19.61 20.67
N GLN A 322 -9.39 19.70 19.95
CA GLN A 322 -9.28 19.33 18.53
C GLN A 322 -9.08 17.82 18.32
N PHE A 323 -8.54 17.14 19.32
CA PHE A 323 -8.32 15.70 19.30
C PHE A 323 -8.87 15.06 20.58
N ARG A 324 -9.39 13.82 20.47
CA ARG A 324 -9.95 13.09 21.62
C ARG A 324 -8.85 12.38 22.38
N GLU A 325 -8.84 12.53 23.67
CA GLU A 325 -7.88 11.90 24.57
C GLU A 325 -8.00 10.36 24.56
N ASP A 326 -9.24 9.83 24.54
CA ASP A 326 -9.48 8.39 24.48
C ASP A 326 -8.92 7.75 23.20
N LEU A 327 -9.04 8.42 22.06
CA LEU A 327 -8.44 7.97 20.80
C LEU A 327 -6.90 8.03 20.87
N LEU A 328 -6.34 9.10 21.45
CA LEU A 328 -4.89 9.20 21.62
C LEU A 328 -4.33 8.03 22.41
N PHE A 329 -4.95 7.66 23.54
CA PHE A 329 -4.50 6.51 24.34
C PHE A 329 -4.56 5.18 23.60
N ARG A 330 -5.50 5.02 22.68
CA ARG A 330 -5.59 3.80 21.87
C ARG A 330 -4.60 3.76 20.72
N LEU A 331 -4.26 4.89 20.13
CA LEU A 331 -3.26 5.01 19.07
C LEU A 331 -1.82 4.94 19.60
N ASN A 332 -1.59 5.55 20.77
CA ASN A 332 -0.27 5.69 21.39
C ASN A 332 0.01 4.57 22.41
N THR A 333 -0.12 3.29 21.97
CA THR A 333 0.37 2.17 22.79
C THR A 333 1.89 2.20 22.86
N VAL A 334 2.55 2.52 21.75
CA VAL A 334 3.99 2.80 21.67
C VAL A 334 4.23 3.99 20.77
N GLU A 335 5.00 4.97 21.28
CA GLU A 335 5.42 6.13 20.50
C GLU A 335 6.84 5.97 19.95
N ILE A 336 7.03 6.36 18.70
CA ILE A 336 8.34 6.41 18.04
C ILE A 336 8.56 7.84 17.56
N PRO A 337 9.29 8.67 18.32
CA PRO A 337 9.65 10.01 17.89
C PRO A 337 10.80 9.97 16.88
N LEU A 338 10.58 10.56 15.69
CA LEU A 338 11.61 10.68 14.65
C LEU A 338 12.32 12.03 14.77
N PRO A 339 13.65 12.03 14.99
CA PRO A 339 14.42 13.26 15.05
C PRO A 339 14.43 13.96 13.68
N PRO A 340 14.40 15.31 13.64
CA PRO A 340 14.57 16.07 12.43
C PRO A 340 15.98 15.90 11.88
N LEU A 341 16.18 16.10 10.57
CA LEU A 341 17.44 15.84 9.87
C LEU A 341 18.61 16.64 10.42
N ARG A 342 18.39 17.86 10.94
CA ARG A 342 19.40 18.69 11.60
C ARG A 342 20.00 18.06 12.86
N ASP A 343 19.28 17.13 13.51
CA ASP A 343 19.73 16.45 14.75
C ASP A 343 20.34 15.06 14.45
N ARG A 344 20.35 14.65 13.15
CA ARG A 344 20.97 13.41 12.65
C ARG A 344 21.84 13.68 11.42
N ARG A 345 22.78 14.61 11.55
CA ARG A 345 23.60 15.10 10.43
C ARG A 345 24.46 14.02 9.79
N GLU A 346 24.80 12.97 10.54
CA GLU A 346 25.57 11.82 10.05
C GLU A 346 24.81 11.04 8.97
N ASP A 347 23.48 11.15 8.92
CA ASP A 347 22.69 10.52 7.87
C ASP A 347 22.74 11.30 6.55
N ILE A 348 23.05 12.61 6.57
CA ILE A 348 23.02 13.47 5.37
C ILE A 348 23.95 12.95 4.26
N PRO A 349 25.23 12.57 4.51
CA PRO A 349 26.11 12.07 3.47
C PRO A 349 25.61 10.78 2.82
N VAL A 350 25.10 9.85 3.65
CA VAL A 350 24.61 8.54 3.19
C VAL A 350 23.33 8.71 2.39
N LEU A 351 22.37 9.49 2.88
CA LEU A 351 21.12 9.83 2.18
C LEU A 351 21.41 10.56 0.85
N SER A 352 22.33 11.53 0.86
CA SER A 352 22.70 12.27 -0.35
C SER A 352 23.33 11.36 -1.40
N THR A 353 24.18 10.41 -1.00
CA THR A 353 24.79 9.43 -1.90
C THR A 353 23.74 8.47 -2.46
N HIS A 354 22.81 8.02 -1.62
CA HIS A 354 21.67 7.18 -2.04
C HIS A 354 20.83 7.90 -3.11
N PHE A 355 20.38 9.12 -2.84
CA PHE A 355 19.56 9.90 -3.79
C PHE A 355 20.35 10.25 -5.06
N LEU A 356 21.64 10.58 -4.95
CA LEU A 356 22.50 10.78 -6.12
C LEU A 356 22.49 9.54 -7.02
N THR A 357 22.73 8.36 -6.46
CA THR A 357 22.78 7.10 -7.21
C THR A 357 21.45 6.79 -7.86
N GLN A 358 20.36 6.95 -7.11
CA GLN A 358 18.99 6.73 -7.58
C GLN A 358 18.64 7.64 -8.77
N TYR A 359 18.84 8.95 -8.62
CA TYR A 359 18.46 9.92 -9.65
C TYR A 359 19.44 9.97 -10.82
N ALA A 360 20.74 9.74 -10.60
CA ALA A 360 21.71 9.60 -11.68
C ALA A 360 21.35 8.42 -12.59
N SER A 361 20.99 7.29 -12.00
CA SER A 361 20.50 6.12 -12.75
C SER A 361 19.18 6.42 -13.48
N ARG A 362 18.18 7.00 -12.79
CA ARG A 362 16.86 7.33 -13.35
C ARG A 362 16.95 8.27 -14.56
N TYR A 363 17.80 9.29 -14.48
CA TYR A 363 17.97 10.31 -15.53
C TYR A 363 19.15 10.03 -16.46
N ARG A 364 19.81 8.85 -16.31
CA ARG A 364 20.96 8.44 -17.13
C ARG A 364 22.08 9.48 -17.17
N ARG A 365 22.37 10.07 -16.00
CA ARG A 365 23.41 11.07 -15.83
C ARG A 365 24.70 10.42 -15.33
N LEU A 366 25.84 10.80 -15.89
CA LEU A 366 27.15 10.31 -15.48
C LEU A 366 27.75 11.22 -14.40
N ILE A 367 27.21 11.16 -13.18
CA ILE A 367 27.67 11.91 -12.01
C ILE A 367 28.36 10.91 -11.08
N LYS A 368 29.64 11.14 -10.78
CA LYS A 368 30.48 10.19 -10.02
C LYS A 368 30.48 10.43 -8.51
N GLY A 369 30.04 11.62 -8.06
CA GLY A 369 30.06 11.93 -6.64
C GLY A 369 29.60 13.36 -6.34
N ILE A 370 29.80 13.73 -5.07
CA ILE A 370 29.47 15.06 -4.52
C ILE A 370 30.78 15.75 -4.16
N ASP A 371 30.95 16.99 -4.61
CA ASP A 371 32.10 17.79 -4.23
C ASP A 371 32.16 18.03 -2.71
N PRO A 372 33.36 18.01 -2.08
CA PRO A 372 33.47 18.25 -0.63
C PRO A 372 32.84 19.58 -0.16
N GLY A 373 32.93 20.64 -0.95
CA GLY A 373 32.28 21.93 -0.62
C GLY A 373 30.76 21.85 -0.67
N ALA A 374 30.20 21.09 -1.62
CA ALA A 374 28.78 20.81 -1.69
C ALA A 374 28.30 20.01 -0.47
N LEU A 375 29.05 18.97 -0.08
CA LEU A 375 28.75 18.16 1.10
C LEU A 375 28.79 19.00 2.39
N GLN A 376 29.79 19.86 2.56
CA GLN A 376 29.87 20.77 3.70
C GLN A 376 28.67 21.74 3.75
N SER A 377 28.25 22.25 2.61
CA SER A 377 27.08 23.11 2.51
C SER A 377 25.80 22.39 2.96
N MET A 378 25.65 21.11 2.59
CA MET A 378 24.51 20.29 3.02
C MET A 378 24.53 19.98 4.53
N LEU A 379 25.71 19.74 5.12
CA LEU A 379 25.88 19.49 6.57
C LEU A 379 25.57 20.74 7.42
N HIS A 380 25.78 21.93 6.89
CA HIS A 380 25.50 23.20 7.60
C HIS A 380 24.07 23.70 7.40
N TYR A 381 23.35 23.18 6.44
CA TYR A 381 21.97 23.60 6.16
C TYR A 381 20.99 22.99 7.20
N SER A 382 19.94 23.71 7.57
CA SER A 382 19.03 23.35 8.65
C SER A 382 17.93 22.34 8.25
N TRP A 383 17.73 22.14 6.95
CA TRP A 383 16.76 21.20 6.38
C TRP A 383 15.35 21.33 6.99
N PRO A 384 14.66 22.46 6.86
CA PRO A 384 13.31 22.64 7.40
C PRO A 384 12.29 21.62 6.84
N GLY A 385 12.48 21.16 5.61
CA GLY A 385 11.68 20.09 4.99
C GLY A 385 12.29 18.69 5.17
N ASN A 386 13.31 18.55 6.02
CA ASN A 386 13.95 17.29 6.39
C ASN A 386 14.43 16.45 5.18
N VAL A 387 14.23 15.13 5.21
CA VAL A 387 14.67 14.20 4.16
C VAL A 387 13.96 14.47 2.83
N ARG A 388 12.69 14.88 2.85
CA ARG A 388 11.95 15.21 1.63
C ARG A 388 12.56 16.41 0.90
N GLU A 389 13.01 17.42 1.64
CA GLU A 389 13.72 18.58 1.05
C GLU A 389 15.10 18.18 0.52
N LEU A 390 15.83 17.34 1.26
CA LEU A 390 17.11 16.79 0.82
C LEU A 390 16.94 16.01 -0.48
N GLU A 391 15.97 15.11 -0.56
CA GLU A 391 15.64 14.32 -1.74
C GLU A 391 15.34 15.20 -2.96
N HIS A 392 14.44 16.18 -2.83
CA HIS A 392 14.11 17.12 -3.92
C HIS A 392 15.33 17.98 -4.32
N THR A 393 16.17 18.36 -3.36
CA THR A 393 17.40 19.12 -3.64
C THR A 393 18.38 18.28 -4.44
N MET A 394 18.55 17.00 -4.08
CA MET A 394 19.41 16.08 -4.81
C MET A 394 18.88 15.76 -6.20
N GLU A 395 17.57 15.54 -6.36
CA GLU A 395 16.94 15.35 -7.68
C GLU A 395 17.20 16.54 -8.60
N ARG A 396 16.93 17.76 -8.12
CA ARG A 396 17.18 19.00 -8.85
C ARG A 396 18.66 19.17 -9.19
N ALA A 397 19.55 18.91 -8.23
CA ALA A 397 21.00 19.03 -8.43
C ALA A 397 21.50 18.07 -9.52
N VAL A 398 21.03 16.81 -9.54
CA VAL A 398 21.35 15.84 -10.59
C VAL A 398 20.88 16.32 -11.98
N LEU A 399 19.70 16.91 -12.07
CA LEU A 399 19.18 17.42 -13.35
C LEU A 399 19.97 18.63 -13.85
N MET A 400 20.40 19.53 -12.94
CA MET A 400 21.08 20.78 -13.28
C MET A 400 22.60 20.64 -13.41
N CYS A 401 23.20 19.59 -12.85
CA CYS A 401 24.64 19.35 -12.86
C CYS A 401 25.18 19.27 -14.30
N ARG A 402 26.26 20.00 -14.58
CA ARG A 402 26.95 20.02 -15.88
C ARG A 402 28.30 19.31 -15.85
N THR A 403 28.76 18.89 -14.68
CA THR A 403 30.05 18.27 -14.43
C THR A 403 29.89 16.81 -13.96
N GLU A 404 30.98 16.10 -13.79
CA GLU A 404 30.94 14.73 -13.25
C GLU A 404 30.78 14.68 -11.72
N GLN A 405 30.76 15.82 -11.03
CA GLN A 405 30.55 15.94 -9.58
C GLN A 405 29.57 17.04 -9.29
N LEU A 406 28.64 16.81 -8.33
CA LEU A 406 27.70 17.83 -7.87
C LEU A 406 28.46 18.95 -7.13
N GLN A 407 28.32 20.17 -7.62
CA GLN A 407 28.93 21.37 -7.03
C GLN A 407 27.94 22.06 -6.08
N THR A 408 28.45 22.92 -5.17
CA THR A 408 27.62 23.72 -4.27
C THR A 408 26.58 24.56 -5.03
N ALA A 409 26.93 25.06 -6.22
CA ALA A 409 26.02 25.85 -7.06
C ALA A 409 24.82 25.04 -7.57
N ASP A 410 24.99 23.74 -7.83
CA ASP A 410 23.94 22.86 -8.33
C ASP A 410 22.87 22.58 -7.25
N LEU A 411 23.24 22.62 -5.97
CA LEU A 411 22.33 22.38 -4.85
C LEU A 411 21.25 23.47 -4.74
N GLY A 412 21.56 24.72 -5.15
CA GLY A 412 20.64 25.84 -5.04
C GLY A 412 20.12 26.03 -3.61
N LEU A 413 20.91 25.59 -2.62
CA LEU A 413 20.64 25.93 -1.24
C LEU A 413 20.81 27.43 -1.12
N ALA A 414 19.69 28.14 -0.86
CA ALA A 414 19.79 29.55 -0.58
C ALA A 414 20.78 29.69 0.57
N SER A 415 21.85 30.45 0.32
CA SER A 415 22.73 30.85 1.42
C SER A 415 21.80 31.34 2.52
N GLN A 416 21.63 30.55 3.58
CA GLN A 416 20.94 31.06 4.75
C GLN A 416 21.77 32.26 5.18
N ARG A 417 21.27 33.44 4.84
CA ARG A 417 21.56 34.59 5.69
C ARG A 417 21.29 34.07 7.09
N ALA A 418 22.34 34.11 7.95
CA ALA A 418 22.23 33.73 9.35
C ALA A 418 20.84 34.08 9.85
N PRO A 419 20.14 33.17 10.56
CA PRO A 419 18.75 33.36 10.92
C PRO A 419 18.60 34.82 11.31
N ALA A 420 17.69 35.53 10.68
CA ALA A 420 17.39 36.88 11.11
C ALA A 420 17.02 36.68 12.58
N GLN A 421 18.00 36.93 13.48
CA GLN A 421 17.73 36.89 14.90
C GLN A 421 16.49 37.75 15.04
N ASN A 422 15.40 37.18 15.53
CA ASN A 422 14.16 37.91 15.74
C ASN A 422 14.57 39.14 16.56
N LEU A 423 14.68 40.29 15.83
CA LEU A 423 15.11 41.54 16.45
C LEU A 423 14.17 41.93 17.60
N GLU A 424 12.95 41.36 17.56
CA GLU A 424 11.90 41.53 18.54
C GLU A 424 12.16 40.83 19.89
N GLU A 425 12.99 39.76 19.91
CA GLU A 425 13.33 38.99 21.10
C GLU A 425 14.67 39.44 21.74
N LEU A 426 15.41 40.33 21.06
CA LEU A 426 16.70 40.80 21.54
C LEU A 426 16.55 42.09 22.36
N SER A 427 17.39 42.26 23.38
CA SER A 427 17.50 43.53 24.09
C SER A 427 17.95 44.62 23.11
N LEU A 428 17.54 45.88 23.36
CA LEU A 428 17.91 47.03 22.55
C LEU A 428 19.43 47.18 22.39
N GLU A 429 20.20 46.83 23.41
CA GLU A 429 21.67 46.83 23.39
C GLU A 429 22.24 45.76 22.44
N ALA A 430 21.67 44.56 22.41
CA ALA A 430 22.08 43.49 21.51
C ALA A 430 21.78 43.87 20.05
N VAL A 431 20.61 44.44 19.79
CA VAL A 431 20.25 44.93 18.42
C VAL A 431 21.19 46.04 17.99
N GLU A 432 21.50 46.99 18.84
CA GLU A 432 22.41 48.10 18.58
C GLU A 432 23.84 47.57 18.24
N SER A 433 24.36 46.61 19.02
CA SER A 433 25.66 45.99 18.75
C SER A 433 25.71 45.29 17.37
N ILE A 434 24.63 44.57 16.97
CA ILE A 434 24.52 43.89 15.69
C ILE A 434 24.49 44.90 14.55
N LEU A 435 23.73 46.01 14.69
CA LEU A 435 23.63 47.03 13.65
C LEU A 435 24.97 47.77 13.43
N ILE A 436 25.68 48.09 14.52
CA ILE A 436 27.01 48.69 14.45
C ILE A 436 28.01 47.78 13.74
N ARG A 437 28.03 46.51 14.10
CA ARG A 437 28.92 45.52 13.48
C ARG A 437 28.64 45.38 11.97
N LYS A 438 27.37 45.30 11.58
CA LYS A 438 26.95 45.22 10.17
C LYS A 438 27.31 46.49 9.39
N ALA A 439 27.16 47.67 9.98
CA ALA A 439 27.52 48.91 9.36
C ALA A 439 29.04 49.00 9.15
N LEU A 440 29.85 48.63 10.14
CA LEU A 440 31.31 48.62 10.00
C LEU A 440 31.78 47.61 8.95
N GLN A 441 31.17 46.44 8.87
CA GLN A 441 31.46 45.45 7.81
C GLN A 441 31.11 45.99 6.41
N ARG A 442 29.92 46.62 6.27
CA ARG A 442 29.44 47.17 4.99
C ARG A 442 30.35 48.24 4.44
N PHE A 443 30.89 49.09 5.32
CA PHE A 443 31.79 50.20 4.95
C PHE A 443 33.25 49.92 5.21
N GLN A 444 33.64 48.63 5.26
CA GLN A 444 35.04 48.17 5.37
C GLN A 444 35.84 48.83 6.51
N GLY A 445 35.20 49.06 7.66
CA GLY A 445 35.80 49.70 8.81
C GLY A 445 35.77 51.23 8.80
N ASN A 446 35.22 51.89 7.77
CA ASN A 446 35.10 53.35 7.73
C ASN A 446 34.06 53.85 8.72
N VAL A 447 34.51 54.26 9.90
CA VAL A 447 33.68 54.70 11.03
C VAL A 447 32.80 55.92 10.66
N SER A 448 33.28 56.80 9.82
CA SER A 448 32.54 58.03 9.42
C SER A 448 31.30 57.68 8.57
N GLN A 449 31.50 56.83 7.57
CA GLN A 449 30.38 56.36 6.72
C GLN A 449 29.41 55.41 7.49
N ALA A 450 29.94 54.59 8.38
CA ALA A 450 29.12 53.72 9.23
C ALA A 450 28.24 54.55 10.21
N ALA A 451 28.80 55.64 10.81
CA ALA A 451 28.08 56.55 11.68
C ALA A 451 26.94 57.26 10.93
N GLU A 452 27.23 57.78 9.75
CA GLU A 452 26.23 58.47 8.90
C GLU A 452 25.08 57.51 8.52
N ALA A 453 25.41 56.27 8.10
CA ALA A 453 24.40 55.25 7.76
C ALA A 453 23.51 54.83 8.93
N LEU A 454 24.02 54.90 10.16
CA LEU A 454 23.28 54.62 11.40
C LEU A 454 22.59 55.87 12.00
N GLY A 455 22.68 57.02 11.37
CA GLY A 455 22.12 58.26 11.89
C GLY A 455 22.82 58.80 13.18
N LEU A 456 24.10 58.39 13.41
CA LEU A 456 24.87 58.73 14.56
C LEU A 456 26.01 59.73 14.22
N SER A 457 26.38 60.56 15.23
CA SER A 457 27.63 61.29 15.11
C SER A 457 28.82 60.33 15.24
N ARG A 458 29.96 60.66 14.60
CA ARG A 458 31.18 59.87 14.67
C ARG A 458 31.63 59.56 16.12
N GLY A 459 31.56 60.59 17.00
CA GLY A 459 31.88 60.42 18.42
C GLY A 459 30.90 59.56 19.19
N ALA A 460 29.63 59.54 18.81
CA ALA A 460 28.62 58.67 19.39
C ALA A 460 28.84 57.22 18.98
N LEU A 461 29.28 56.95 17.75
CA LEU A 461 29.63 55.61 17.28
C LEU A 461 30.88 55.08 17.98
N TYR A 462 31.95 55.85 18.16
CA TYR A 462 33.15 55.45 18.89
C TYR A 462 32.81 55.01 20.34
N ARG A 463 32.02 55.81 21.08
CA ARG A 463 31.61 55.45 22.46
C ARG A 463 30.83 54.15 22.53
N ARG A 464 30.00 53.86 21.52
CA ARG A 464 29.27 52.58 21.44
C ARG A 464 30.17 51.41 21.06
N MET A 465 31.10 51.62 20.15
CA MET A 465 32.13 50.61 19.80
C MET A 465 32.93 50.22 21.03
N GLU A 466 33.38 51.21 21.82
CA GLU A 466 34.08 50.96 23.07
C GLU A 466 33.22 50.19 24.09
N LYS A 467 31.94 50.55 24.22
CA LYS A 467 30.98 49.84 25.09
C LYS A 467 30.77 48.41 24.72
N TYR A 468 30.79 48.07 23.42
CA TYR A 468 30.51 46.74 22.90
C TYR A 468 31.75 45.95 22.50
N GLY A 469 32.93 46.46 22.71
CA GLY A 469 34.22 45.80 22.39
C GLY A 469 34.44 45.58 20.91
N LEU A 470 34.00 46.51 20.05
CA LEU A 470 34.05 46.45 18.58
C LEU A 470 35.18 47.33 18.01
#